data_73944e42e77a0a029532c569a4330176
#
_entry.id   73944e42e77a0a029532c569a4330176
#
_cell.length_a   1.000
_cell.length_b   1.000
_cell.length_c   1.000
_cell.angle_alpha   90.00
_cell.angle_beta   90.00
_cell.angle_gamma   90.00
#
_symmetry.space_group_name_H-M   'P 1'
#
loop_
_entity.id
_entity.type
_entity.pdbx_description
1 polymer ?
#
loop_
_entity_poly.entity_id
_entity_poly.type
_entity_poly.pdbx_seq_one_letter_code
_entity_poly.pdbx_strand_id
1 'polypeptide(L)'
;QKNKMKKILLLAFFLPFISLAQENKTGKVSQLINTAKSISGEFESFEIFNSTIKSATENYSAAVEDGVVVAIDQTKINEIRNQDPKQMQLSIPLKSNGETVALDLIQVAVFSPDFKAITNNGIDITNEVDFGKHYRGIIAGNHNSLVSISVFESQISGFISNEEGNYTIGRLEDSDKNHIIYFDTDLKNDTQEIFCSTEDDGIAYTEEELSPPPISEQEPGDEIDVYIESGQSVYNAFQGNLANTIVFITGIFTQSYVLYANDGISVRTSSMM
;
A
#
# COMPACT_ATOMS: atom_id res chain seq x y z
N GLN A 1 -39.32 57.05 5.86
CA GLN A 1 -37.91 56.55 5.91
C GLN A 1 -37.76 55.20 6.59
N LYS A 2 -38.71 54.67 7.34
CA LYS A 2 -38.63 53.38 8.08
C LYS A 2 -38.91 52.13 7.22
N ASN A 3 -39.51 52.26 6.03
CA ASN A 3 -39.91 51.10 5.21
C ASN A 3 -38.87 50.65 4.14
N LYS A 4 -37.79 51.40 3.91
CA LYS A 4 -36.75 50.98 2.96
C LYS A 4 -35.68 50.08 3.56
N MET A 5 -35.48 50.15 4.88
CA MET A 5 -34.48 49.29 5.58
C MET A 5 -34.94 47.83 5.76
N LYS A 6 -36.22 47.54 5.81
CA LYS A 6 -36.74 46.17 5.98
C LYS A 6 -36.57 45.29 4.74
N LYS A 7 -36.49 45.89 3.54
CA LYS A 7 -36.32 45.12 2.29
C LYS A 7 -34.85 44.76 1.99
N ILE A 8 -33.89 45.50 2.55
CA ILE A 8 -32.45 45.19 2.38
C ILE A 8 -32.03 44.08 3.34
N LEU A 9 -32.64 43.98 4.51
CA LEU A 9 -32.31 42.90 5.49
C LEU A 9 -32.78 41.51 5.04
N LEU A 10 -33.83 41.43 4.19
CA LEU A 10 -34.34 40.15 3.69
C LEU A 10 -33.49 39.57 2.54
N LEU A 11 -32.74 40.41 1.84
CA LEU A 11 -31.85 39.98 0.74
C LEU A 11 -30.48 39.49 1.22
N ALA A 12 -30.07 39.90 2.43
CA ALA A 12 -28.79 39.48 3.01
C ALA A 12 -28.81 38.08 3.64
N PHE A 13 -30.04 37.50 3.83
CA PHE A 13 -30.17 36.18 4.46
C PHE A 13 -30.23 35.01 3.48
N PHE A 14 -30.19 35.29 2.16
CA PHE A 14 -30.21 34.26 1.11
C PHE A 14 -28.87 34.03 0.39
N LEU A 15 -27.78 34.57 0.91
CA LEU A 15 -26.47 34.45 0.31
C LEU A 15 -25.39 33.82 1.20
N PRO A 16 -25.62 32.67 1.81
CA PRO A 16 -24.48 31.79 1.97
C PRO A 16 -24.85 30.33 2.12
N PHE A 17 -25.16 29.66 1.09
CA PHE A 17 -25.05 28.19 1.03
C PHE A 17 -24.61 27.77 -0.36
N ILE A 18 -23.68 28.52 -0.97
CA ILE A 18 -22.71 27.88 -1.85
C ILE A 18 -21.63 27.38 -0.91
N SER A 19 -21.91 26.35 -0.11
CA SER A 19 -20.86 25.43 0.29
C SER A 19 -20.28 24.94 -1.03
N LEU A 20 -19.06 25.38 -1.33
CA LEU A 20 -18.19 24.66 -2.25
C LEU A 20 -18.13 23.25 -1.64
N ALA A 21 -19.01 22.37 -2.10
CA ALA A 21 -18.78 20.96 -2.00
C ALA A 21 -17.47 20.76 -2.76
N GLN A 22 -16.35 20.76 -2.02
CA GLN A 22 -15.12 20.17 -2.48
C GLN A 22 -15.57 18.75 -2.82
N GLU A 23 -15.69 18.44 -4.11
CA GLU A 23 -15.83 17.06 -4.54
C GLU A 23 -14.60 16.36 -3.96
N ASN A 24 -14.78 15.64 -2.87
CA ASN A 24 -13.81 14.67 -2.41
C ASN A 24 -13.72 13.65 -3.54
N LYS A 25 -12.76 13.85 -4.42
CA LYS A 25 -12.56 12.98 -5.57
C LYS A 25 -12.15 11.61 -5.02
N THR A 26 -13.13 10.72 -4.87
CA THR A 26 -12.91 9.36 -4.41
C THR A 26 -11.82 8.72 -5.26
N GLY A 27 -10.78 8.20 -4.62
CA GLY A 27 -9.65 7.57 -5.31
C GLY A 27 -10.08 6.40 -6.20
N LYS A 28 -9.31 6.10 -7.23
CA LYS A 28 -9.64 5.04 -8.19
C LYS A 28 -9.77 3.67 -7.55
N VAL A 29 -8.95 3.36 -6.54
CA VAL A 29 -9.03 2.09 -5.81
C VAL A 29 -10.36 1.95 -5.09
N SER A 30 -10.82 2.99 -4.40
CA SER A 30 -12.14 2.98 -3.74
C SER A 30 -13.29 2.82 -4.74
N GLN A 31 -13.20 3.45 -5.91
CA GLN A 31 -14.19 3.28 -6.99
C GLN A 31 -14.26 1.82 -7.48
N LEU A 32 -13.10 1.15 -7.62
CA LEU A 32 -13.03 -0.25 -8.01
C LEU A 32 -13.64 -1.17 -6.96
N ILE A 33 -13.39 -0.94 -5.66
CA ILE A 33 -14.02 -1.70 -4.57
C ILE A 33 -15.53 -1.55 -4.61
N ASN A 34 -16.05 -0.31 -4.73
CA ASN A 34 -17.50 -0.07 -4.80
C ASN A 34 -18.13 -0.76 -6.01
N THR A 35 -17.45 -0.74 -7.16
CA THR A 35 -17.91 -1.42 -8.36
C THR A 35 -17.94 -2.94 -8.14
N ALA A 36 -16.88 -3.51 -7.57
CA ALA A 36 -16.83 -4.95 -7.27
C ALA A 36 -17.95 -5.36 -6.31
N LYS A 37 -18.17 -4.62 -5.21
CA LYS A 37 -19.26 -4.88 -4.27
C LYS A 37 -20.65 -4.74 -4.91
N SER A 38 -20.84 -3.81 -5.81
CA SER A 38 -22.12 -3.65 -6.52
C SER A 38 -22.46 -4.84 -7.41
N ILE A 39 -21.46 -5.58 -7.90
CA ILE A 39 -21.63 -6.72 -8.79
C ILE A 39 -21.76 -8.03 -7.99
N SER A 40 -20.89 -8.25 -7.01
CA SER A 40 -20.75 -9.53 -6.30
C SER A 40 -21.32 -9.55 -4.89
N GLY A 41 -21.77 -8.41 -4.36
CA GLY A 41 -22.21 -8.27 -2.97
C GLY A 41 -21.04 -8.15 -1.99
N GLU A 42 -21.29 -8.53 -0.73
CA GLU A 42 -20.25 -8.50 0.30
C GLU A 42 -19.17 -9.54 0.00
N PHE A 43 -17.91 -9.18 0.32
CA PHE A 43 -16.76 -10.04 0.10
C PHE A 43 -16.66 -11.12 1.18
N GLU A 44 -16.18 -12.31 0.81
CA GLU A 44 -15.87 -13.37 1.76
C GLU A 44 -14.79 -12.90 2.75
N SER A 45 -15.03 -13.14 4.04
CA SER A 45 -14.17 -12.67 5.13
C SER A 45 -13.16 -13.74 5.53
N PHE A 46 -11.90 -13.30 5.67
CA PHE A 46 -10.78 -14.11 6.14
C PHE A 46 -10.16 -13.49 7.41
N GLU A 47 -9.83 -14.35 8.36
CA GLU A 47 -9.07 -14.01 9.56
C GLU A 47 -7.78 -14.82 9.55
N ILE A 48 -6.65 -14.16 9.37
CA ILE A 48 -5.34 -14.82 9.20
C ILE A 48 -4.45 -14.70 10.43
N PHE A 49 -4.84 -13.92 11.41
CA PHE A 49 -4.08 -13.76 12.64
C PHE A 49 -4.68 -14.58 13.78
N ASN A 50 -3.80 -15.23 14.55
CA ASN A 50 -4.20 -15.86 15.79
C ASN A 50 -4.65 -14.80 16.80
N SER A 51 -5.57 -15.16 17.68
CA SER A 51 -6.16 -14.27 18.69
C SER A 51 -5.19 -13.73 19.75
N THR A 52 -3.95 -14.24 19.80
CA THR A 52 -2.94 -13.78 20.75
C THR A 52 -2.22 -12.57 20.18
N ILE A 53 -2.64 -11.40 20.63
CA ILE A 53 -2.02 -10.11 20.30
C ILE A 53 -1.09 -9.75 21.47
N LYS A 54 0.15 -9.36 21.17
CA LYS A 54 1.12 -8.86 22.13
C LYS A 54 1.51 -7.43 21.76
N SER A 55 1.75 -6.60 22.77
CA SER A 55 2.32 -5.27 22.53
C SER A 55 3.73 -5.40 21.95
N ALA A 56 4.03 -4.65 20.91
CA ALA A 56 5.36 -4.57 20.33
C ALA A 56 6.39 -3.98 21.29
N THR A 57 5.97 -3.09 22.17
CA THR A 57 6.85 -2.42 23.14
C THR A 57 7.45 -3.36 24.17
N GLU A 58 6.84 -4.52 24.43
CA GLU A 58 7.39 -5.52 25.35
C GLU A 58 8.67 -6.18 24.81
N ASN A 59 8.76 -6.38 23.48
CA ASN A 59 9.83 -7.13 22.84
C ASN A 59 10.66 -6.30 21.86
N TYR A 60 10.07 -5.25 21.27
CA TYR A 60 10.64 -4.46 20.18
C TYR A 60 10.72 -2.97 20.51
N SER A 61 10.75 -2.61 21.79
CA SER A 61 10.80 -1.23 22.27
C SER A 61 12.00 -0.43 21.78
N ALA A 62 13.03 -1.08 21.25
CA ALA A 62 14.15 -0.40 20.62
C ALA A 62 13.81 0.12 19.21
N ALA A 63 12.88 -0.54 18.52
CA ALA A 63 12.52 -0.23 17.13
C ALA A 63 11.24 0.59 17.00
N VAL A 64 10.25 0.35 17.88
CA VAL A 64 8.95 1.01 17.83
C VAL A 64 8.55 1.54 19.21
N GLU A 65 7.76 2.63 19.24
CA GLU A 65 7.17 3.17 20.46
C GLU A 65 5.87 2.46 20.82
N ASP A 66 5.03 2.17 19.83
CA ASP A 66 3.81 1.37 19.96
C ASP A 66 3.64 0.47 18.72
N GLY A 67 2.79 -0.54 18.84
CA GLY A 67 2.47 -1.49 17.79
C GLY A 67 1.99 -2.81 18.36
N VAL A 68 1.61 -3.72 17.46
CA VAL A 68 1.14 -5.04 17.83
C VAL A 68 1.97 -6.13 17.18
N VAL A 69 2.28 -7.18 17.95
CA VAL A 69 2.88 -8.41 17.45
C VAL A 69 1.81 -9.48 17.38
N VAL A 70 1.61 -10.05 16.21
CA VAL A 70 0.61 -11.08 15.92
C VAL A 70 1.26 -12.26 15.22
N ALA A 71 0.75 -13.46 15.48
CA ALA A 71 1.15 -14.64 14.74
C ALA A 71 0.15 -14.92 13.62
N ILE A 72 0.66 -15.22 12.42
CA ILE A 72 -0.20 -15.67 11.32
C ILE A 72 -0.62 -17.12 11.52
N ASP A 73 -1.83 -17.44 11.08
CA ASP A 73 -2.30 -18.82 10.92
C ASP A 73 -1.92 -19.33 9.51
N GLN A 74 -0.93 -20.21 9.48
CA GLN A 74 -0.42 -20.76 8.22
C GLN A 74 -1.51 -21.52 7.43
N THR A 75 -2.46 -22.14 8.11
CA THR A 75 -3.57 -22.85 7.46
C THR A 75 -4.45 -21.85 6.69
N LYS A 76 -4.70 -20.69 7.28
CA LYS A 76 -5.49 -19.62 6.64
C LYS A 76 -4.74 -18.93 5.50
N ILE A 77 -3.44 -18.76 5.61
CA ILE A 77 -2.61 -18.29 4.49
C ILE A 77 -2.71 -19.26 3.32
N ASN A 78 -2.54 -20.56 3.59
CA ASN A 78 -2.66 -21.60 2.55
C ASN A 78 -4.07 -21.65 1.95
N GLU A 79 -5.12 -21.44 2.75
CA GLU A 79 -6.50 -21.36 2.28
C GLU A 79 -6.68 -20.22 1.26
N ILE A 80 -6.26 -18.99 1.60
CA ILE A 80 -6.32 -17.84 0.68
C ILE A 80 -5.52 -18.12 -0.60
N ARG A 81 -4.31 -18.66 -0.47
CA ARG A 81 -3.46 -18.93 -1.64
C ARG A 81 -4.02 -20.00 -2.56
N ASN A 82 -4.69 -21.02 -2.01
CA ASN A 82 -5.30 -22.10 -2.79
C ASN A 82 -6.63 -21.70 -3.41
N GLN A 83 -7.46 -20.93 -2.71
CA GLN A 83 -8.73 -20.42 -3.22
C GLN A 83 -8.52 -19.32 -4.27
N ASP A 84 -7.39 -18.59 -4.18
CA ASP A 84 -7.03 -17.49 -5.08
C ASP A 84 -8.18 -16.49 -5.27
N PRO A 85 -8.79 -15.97 -4.18
CA PRO A 85 -9.98 -15.14 -4.26
C PRO A 85 -9.68 -13.85 -5.02
N LYS A 86 -10.54 -13.51 -5.99
CA LYS A 86 -10.39 -12.26 -6.76
C LYS A 86 -10.78 -11.04 -5.94
N GLN A 87 -11.55 -11.26 -4.88
CA GLN A 87 -11.97 -10.27 -3.91
C GLN A 87 -12.16 -10.94 -2.56
N MET A 88 -11.77 -10.25 -1.49
CA MET A 88 -11.90 -10.75 -0.12
C MET A 88 -11.99 -9.61 0.87
N GLN A 89 -12.53 -9.90 2.05
CA GLN A 89 -12.40 -9.03 3.21
C GLN A 89 -11.39 -9.66 4.18
N LEU A 90 -10.42 -8.87 4.65
CA LEU A 90 -9.38 -9.33 5.56
C LEU A 90 -9.45 -8.56 6.88
N SER A 91 -9.49 -9.26 8.00
CA SER A 91 -9.52 -8.67 9.34
C SER A 91 -8.11 -8.47 9.87
N ILE A 92 -7.76 -7.23 10.24
CA ILE A 92 -6.41 -6.85 10.71
C ILE A 92 -6.52 -6.19 12.09
N PRO A 93 -5.78 -6.65 13.12
CA PRO A 93 -5.67 -5.96 14.40
C PRO A 93 -4.69 -4.79 14.27
N LEU A 94 -5.18 -3.55 14.42
CA LEU A 94 -4.31 -2.36 14.32
C LEU A 94 -3.72 -1.93 15.64
N LYS A 95 -4.36 -2.25 16.78
CA LYS A 95 -3.91 -1.80 18.10
C LYS A 95 -3.82 -2.94 19.09
N SER A 96 -2.94 -2.82 20.06
CA SER A 96 -2.70 -3.80 21.12
C SER A 96 -3.93 -4.05 22.02
N ASN A 97 -4.93 -3.14 22.00
CA ASN A 97 -6.19 -3.30 22.71
C ASN A 97 -7.17 -4.29 22.03
N GLY A 98 -6.77 -4.88 20.90
CA GLY A 98 -7.59 -5.81 20.12
C GLY A 98 -8.53 -5.16 19.12
N GLU A 99 -8.41 -3.85 18.90
CA GLU A 99 -9.17 -3.16 17.85
C GLU A 99 -8.76 -3.69 16.47
N THR A 100 -9.73 -4.20 15.72
CA THR A 100 -9.54 -4.73 14.37
C THR A 100 -10.27 -3.89 13.36
N VAL A 101 -9.72 -3.81 12.15
CA VAL A 101 -10.39 -3.23 10.99
C VAL A 101 -10.58 -4.30 9.92
N ALA A 102 -11.66 -4.20 9.19
CA ALA A 102 -11.90 -5.01 8.01
C ALA A 102 -11.37 -4.28 6.78
N LEU A 103 -10.62 -4.97 5.93
CA LEU A 103 -10.08 -4.46 4.68
C LEU A 103 -10.84 -5.09 3.52
N ASP A 104 -11.48 -4.28 2.68
CA ASP A 104 -12.09 -4.72 1.43
C ASP A 104 -11.03 -4.70 0.33
N LEU A 105 -10.72 -5.87 -0.21
CA LEU A 105 -9.57 -6.10 -1.07
C LEU A 105 -9.97 -6.72 -2.41
N ILE A 106 -9.32 -6.29 -3.50
CA ILE A 106 -9.38 -6.93 -4.81
C ILE A 106 -7.98 -7.38 -5.22
N GLN A 107 -7.90 -8.56 -5.85
CA GLN A 107 -6.65 -9.09 -6.37
C GLN A 107 -6.17 -8.28 -7.58
N VAL A 108 -4.87 -8.09 -7.68
CA VAL A 108 -4.24 -7.34 -8.77
C VAL A 108 -3.03 -8.08 -9.32
N ALA A 109 -2.84 -7.97 -10.64
CA ALA A 109 -1.60 -8.37 -11.28
C ALA A 109 -0.59 -7.23 -11.16
N VAL A 110 0.56 -7.51 -10.56
CA VAL A 110 1.65 -6.53 -10.36
C VAL A 110 2.86 -6.83 -11.25
N PHE A 111 2.81 -7.92 -11.98
CA PHE A 111 3.84 -8.36 -12.92
C PHE A 111 3.29 -8.36 -14.34
N SER A 112 4.15 -8.06 -15.31
CA SER A 112 3.81 -8.18 -16.73
C SER A 112 3.61 -9.66 -17.12
N PRO A 113 2.88 -9.97 -18.20
CA PRO A 113 2.66 -11.34 -18.65
C PRO A 113 3.97 -12.09 -18.99
N ASP A 114 5.00 -11.36 -19.38
CA ASP A 114 6.32 -11.84 -19.76
C ASP A 114 7.39 -11.57 -18.68
N PHE A 115 6.96 -11.30 -17.44
CA PHE A 115 7.83 -11.04 -16.32
C PHE A 115 8.90 -12.12 -16.12
N LYS A 116 10.12 -11.66 -15.82
CA LYS A 116 11.25 -12.53 -15.48
C LYS A 116 12.00 -12.00 -14.27
N ALA A 117 12.38 -12.93 -13.40
CA ALA A 117 13.35 -12.69 -12.34
C ALA A 117 14.65 -13.40 -12.70
N ILE A 118 15.73 -12.65 -12.76
CA ILE A 118 17.02 -13.14 -13.26
C ILE A 118 18.11 -12.77 -12.24
N THR A 119 18.97 -13.71 -11.88
CA THR A 119 20.12 -13.42 -11.01
C THR A 119 21.20 -12.66 -11.79
N ASN A 120 22.13 -12.04 -11.08
CA ASN A 120 23.31 -11.36 -11.66
C ASN A 120 24.19 -12.27 -12.56
N ASN A 121 24.06 -13.59 -12.42
CA ASN A 121 24.73 -14.59 -13.26
C ASN A 121 23.90 -15.02 -14.47
N GLY A 122 22.74 -14.38 -14.71
CA GLY A 122 21.86 -14.67 -15.84
C GLY A 122 20.97 -15.91 -15.66
N ILE A 123 20.83 -16.43 -14.44
CA ILE A 123 19.97 -17.58 -14.17
C ILE A 123 18.52 -17.08 -13.98
N ASP A 124 17.61 -17.61 -14.76
CA ASP A 124 16.17 -17.34 -14.63
C ASP A 124 15.61 -18.13 -13.43
N ILE A 125 15.09 -17.40 -12.44
CA ILE A 125 14.54 -17.94 -11.19
C ILE A 125 13.03 -17.67 -11.05
N THR A 126 12.37 -17.24 -12.12
CA THR A 126 10.97 -16.83 -12.11
C THR A 126 10.04 -17.88 -11.51
N ASN A 127 10.34 -19.17 -11.74
CA ASN A 127 9.53 -20.29 -11.24
C ASN A 127 10.09 -20.94 -9.96
N GLU A 128 11.17 -20.40 -9.39
CA GLU A 128 11.87 -20.98 -8.24
C GLU A 128 11.54 -20.23 -6.94
N VAL A 129 10.93 -19.06 -7.04
CA VAL A 129 10.63 -18.18 -5.90
C VAL A 129 9.15 -17.83 -5.83
N ASP A 130 8.70 -17.55 -4.62
CA ASP A 130 7.32 -17.12 -4.36
C ASP A 130 7.19 -15.60 -4.53
N PHE A 131 6.50 -15.18 -5.58
CA PHE A 131 6.20 -13.76 -5.79
C PHE A 131 4.90 -13.31 -5.11
N GLY A 132 4.17 -14.21 -4.45
CA GLY A 132 2.98 -13.88 -3.67
C GLY A 132 1.70 -13.65 -4.48
N LYS A 133 0.64 -13.36 -3.74
CA LYS A 133 -0.66 -12.89 -4.26
C LYS A 133 -0.87 -11.48 -3.74
N HIS A 134 -1.21 -10.56 -4.63
CA HIS A 134 -1.26 -9.13 -4.30
C HIS A 134 -2.69 -8.61 -4.38
N TYR A 135 -3.02 -7.80 -3.38
CA TYR A 135 -4.33 -7.21 -3.23
C TYR A 135 -4.21 -5.72 -2.95
N ARG A 136 -5.15 -4.95 -3.47
CA ARG A 136 -5.31 -3.54 -3.11
C ARG A 136 -6.75 -3.27 -2.72
N GLY A 137 -6.96 -2.22 -1.92
CA GLY A 137 -8.30 -1.91 -1.47
C GLY A 137 -8.37 -0.74 -0.52
N ILE A 138 -9.37 -0.81 0.35
CA ILE A 138 -9.67 0.23 1.35
C ILE A 138 -10.01 -0.43 2.70
N ILE A 139 -9.97 0.34 3.77
CA ILE A 139 -10.65 -0.02 5.01
C ILE A 139 -12.15 -0.02 4.71
N ALA A 140 -12.85 -1.09 5.10
CA ALA A 140 -14.28 -1.24 4.83
C ALA A 140 -15.07 -0.02 5.33
N GLY A 141 -15.80 0.62 4.42
CA GLY A 141 -16.57 1.84 4.69
C GLY A 141 -15.75 3.13 4.73
N ASN A 142 -14.42 3.10 4.65
CA ASN A 142 -13.59 4.30 4.57
C ASN A 142 -13.05 4.53 3.16
N HIS A 143 -13.74 5.38 2.39
CA HIS A 143 -13.39 5.68 0.99
C HIS A 143 -12.14 6.56 0.82
N ASN A 144 -11.62 7.14 1.89
CA ASN A 144 -10.40 7.94 1.90
C ASN A 144 -9.18 7.14 2.32
N SER A 145 -9.36 5.85 2.63
CA SER A 145 -8.26 4.95 2.95
C SER A 145 -7.69 4.26 1.70
N LEU A 146 -6.47 3.76 1.83
CA LEU A 146 -5.77 3.02 0.79
C LEU A 146 -5.03 1.84 1.41
N VAL A 147 -5.15 0.68 0.79
CA VAL A 147 -4.59 -0.57 1.32
C VAL A 147 -3.85 -1.33 0.23
N SER A 148 -2.70 -1.87 0.58
CA SER A 148 -1.95 -2.87 -0.18
C SER A 148 -1.59 -4.04 0.72
N ILE A 149 -1.94 -5.26 0.32
CA ILE A 149 -1.60 -6.50 1.02
C ILE A 149 -1.00 -7.49 0.04
N SER A 150 0.16 -8.03 0.39
CA SER A 150 0.82 -9.12 -0.34
C SER A 150 0.84 -10.36 0.54
N VAL A 151 0.30 -11.47 0.03
CA VAL A 151 0.22 -12.77 0.72
C VAL A 151 1.22 -13.71 0.08
N PHE A 152 2.30 -14.00 0.78
CA PHE A 152 3.34 -14.96 0.40
C PHE A 152 3.09 -16.32 1.07
N GLU A 153 3.91 -17.30 0.76
CA GLU A 153 3.77 -18.66 1.30
C GLU A 153 3.82 -18.69 2.83
N SER A 154 4.73 -17.92 3.46
CA SER A 154 4.96 -17.95 4.91
C SER A 154 4.80 -16.60 5.60
N GLN A 155 4.38 -15.56 4.90
CA GLN A 155 4.25 -14.23 5.48
C GLN A 155 3.29 -13.35 4.70
N ILE A 156 2.89 -12.27 5.33
CA ILE A 156 2.23 -11.14 4.67
C ILE A 156 3.09 -9.89 4.77
N SER A 157 2.93 -9.00 3.82
CA SER A 157 3.45 -7.65 3.85
C SER A 157 2.33 -6.70 3.47
N GLY A 158 2.26 -5.55 4.09
CA GLY A 158 1.14 -4.65 3.84
C GLY A 158 1.37 -3.22 4.29
N PHE A 159 0.51 -2.39 3.74
CA PHE A 159 0.43 -0.97 3.99
C PHE A 159 -1.04 -0.59 4.08
N ILE A 160 -1.41 0.19 5.09
CA ILE A 160 -2.76 0.72 5.29
C ILE A 160 -2.61 2.20 5.57
N SER A 161 -3.21 3.03 4.74
CA SER A 161 -3.25 4.49 4.90
C SER A 161 -4.67 4.96 5.14
N ASN A 162 -4.85 5.88 6.07
CA ASN A 162 -6.10 6.57 6.35
C ASN A 162 -5.83 8.01 6.74
N GLU A 163 -6.84 8.73 7.21
CA GLU A 163 -6.73 10.13 7.61
C GLU A 163 -5.82 10.36 8.83
N GLU A 164 -5.57 9.31 9.63
CA GLU A 164 -4.68 9.38 10.81
C GLU A 164 -3.21 9.23 10.41
N GLY A 165 -2.92 8.52 9.30
CA GLY A 165 -1.58 8.25 8.78
C GLY A 165 -1.44 6.83 8.25
N ASN A 166 -0.28 6.21 8.42
CA ASN A 166 0.05 4.96 7.76
C ASN A 166 0.41 3.86 8.76
N TYR A 167 -0.10 2.66 8.51
CA TYR A 167 0.29 1.43 9.21
C TYR A 167 1.09 0.55 8.27
N THR A 168 2.18 -0.01 8.80
CA THR A 168 3.01 -1.00 8.10
C THR A 168 2.81 -2.37 8.73
N ILE A 169 2.74 -3.40 7.89
CA ILE A 169 2.64 -4.80 8.28
C ILE A 169 3.83 -5.55 7.69
N GLY A 170 4.59 -6.21 8.53
CA GLY A 170 5.73 -7.00 8.09
C GLY A 170 6.08 -8.13 9.04
N ARG A 171 6.81 -9.14 8.53
CA ARG A 171 7.31 -10.25 9.33
C ARG A 171 8.48 -9.78 10.19
N LEU A 172 8.54 -10.25 11.43
CA LEU A 172 9.70 -10.08 12.30
C LEU A 172 10.87 -10.95 11.85
N GLU A 173 12.07 -10.40 11.86
CA GLU A 173 13.29 -11.05 11.37
C GLU A 173 13.61 -12.36 12.11
N ASP A 174 13.35 -12.39 13.41
CA ASP A 174 13.66 -13.50 14.30
C ASP A 174 12.53 -14.54 14.44
N SER A 175 11.50 -14.45 13.58
CA SER A 175 10.33 -15.33 13.67
C SER A 175 9.81 -15.73 12.30
N ASP A 176 9.45 -17.00 12.18
CA ASP A 176 8.80 -17.53 10.98
C ASP A 176 7.29 -17.23 10.92
N LYS A 177 6.69 -16.83 12.06
CA LYS A 177 5.24 -16.67 12.18
C LYS A 177 4.80 -15.29 12.63
N ASN A 178 5.64 -14.62 13.43
CA ASN A 178 5.25 -13.35 14.02
C ASN A 178 5.42 -12.21 13.03
N HIS A 179 4.41 -11.36 13.02
CA HIS A 179 4.37 -10.12 12.28
C HIS A 179 4.22 -8.96 13.23
N ILE A 180 4.72 -7.83 12.84
CA ILE A 180 4.51 -6.56 13.53
C ILE A 180 3.62 -5.67 12.69
N ILE A 181 2.70 -4.98 13.36
CA ILE A 181 1.86 -3.93 12.79
C ILE A 181 2.12 -2.68 13.63
N TYR A 182 2.57 -1.63 13.01
CA TYR A 182 2.88 -0.37 13.68
C TYR A 182 2.50 0.84 12.83
N PHE A 183 2.24 1.94 13.50
CA PHE A 183 1.99 3.22 12.87
C PHE A 183 3.33 3.88 12.49
N ASP A 184 3.42 4.58 11.38
CA ASP A 184 4.68 5.10 10.86
C ASP A 184 5.39 6.07 11.81
N THR A 185 4.62 6.87 12.57
CA THR A 185 5.19 7.78 13.57
C THR A 185 5.72 7.08 14.83
N ASP A 186 5.33 5.81 15.05
CA ASP A 186 5.80 5.02 16.19
C ASP A 186 7.14 4.33 15.92
N LEU A 187 7.63 4.38 14.68
CA LEU A 187 8.95 3.90 14.34
C LEU A 187 10.00 4.84 14.94
N LYS A 188 10.83 4.31 15.81
CA LYS A 188 11.97 5.04 16.37
C LYS A 188 13.03 5.19 15.30
N ASN A 189 13.12 6.40 14.80
CA ASN A 189 14.15 6.72 13.82
C ASN A 189 15.51 6.81 14.50
N ASP A 190 16.30 5.75 14.40
CA ASP A 190 17.76 5.88 14.41
C ASP A 190 18.16 6.29 12.98
N THR A 191 17.61 7.43 12.56
CA THR A 191 17.85 7.92 11.21
C THR A 191 19.29 8.35 11.08
N GLN A 192 20.09 7.52 10.44
CA GLN A 192 21.11 8.09 9.58
C GLN A 192 20.35 8.97 8.57
N GLU A 193 20.51 10.28 8.71
CA GLU A 193 20.00 11.21 7.71
C GLU A 193 20.48 10.72 6.35
N ILE A 194 19.54 10.36 5.48
CA ILE A 194 19.89 9.99 4.11
C ILE A 194 20.23 11.30 3.42
N PHE A 195 21.52 11.64 3.44
CA PHE A 195 22.01 12.74 2.63
C PHE A 195 21.97 12.32 1.16
N CYS A 196 21.23 13.07 0.38
CA CYS A 196 21.38 12.99 -1.07
C CYS A 196 22.82 13.39 -1.40
N SER A 197 23.63 12.46 -1.86
CA SER A 197 25.00 12.72 -2.27
C SER A 197 25.11 13.32 -3.68
N THR A 198 24.00 13.63 -4.30
CA THR A 198 23.99 14.33 -5.58
C THR A 198 24.33 15.79 -5.33
N GLU A 199 25.52 16.21 -5.72
CA GLU A 199 25.88 17.61 -5.70
C GLU A 199 25.08 18.33 -6.79
N ASP A 200 24.53 19.48 -6.44
CA ASP A 200 23.94 20.40 -7.41
C ASP A 200 25.08 20.96 -8.27
N ASP A 201 25.05 20.70 -9.55
CA ASP A 201 26.06 21.22 -10.51
C ASP A 201 25.93 22.74 -10.73
N GLY A 202 24.97 23.38 -10.08
CA GLY A 202 24.72 24.82 -10.15
C GLY A 202 24.18 25.29 -11.50
N ILE A 203 23.82 24.37 -12.39
CA ILE A 203 23.23 24.70 -13.70
C ILE A 203 21.71 24.82 -13.49
N ALA A 204 21.18 26.03 -13.61
CA ALA A 204 19.74 26.25 -13.56
C ALA A 204 19.09 25.66 -14.81
N TYR A 205 18.03 24.87 -14.59
CA TYR A 205 17.18 24.41 -15.71
C TYR A 205 16.53 25.58 -16.43
N THR A 206 16.47 25.50 -17.74
CA THR A 206 15.74 26.44 -18.58
C THR A 206 14.23 26.21 -18.46
N GLU A 207 13.43 27.24 -18.78
CA GLU A 207 11.97 27.11 -18.80
C GLU A 207 11.49 26.03 -19.80
N GLU A 208 12.24 25.80 -20.87
CA GLU A 208 11.95 24.78 -21.87
C GLU A 208 12.21 23.36 -21.32
N GLU A 209 13.28 23.16 -20.54
CA GLU A 209 13.59 21.87 -19.88
C GLU A 209 12.62 21.55 -18.75
N LEU A 210 12.08 22.56 -18.06
CA LEU A 210 11.07 22.40 -17.01
C LEU A 210 9.64 22.30 -17.57
N SER A 211 9.45 22.63 -18.84
CA SER A 211 8.14 22.48 -19.50
C SER A 211 7.89 20.99 -19.72
N PRO A 212 6.82 20.43 -19.13
CA PRO A 212 6.48 19.04 -19.40
C PRO A 212 6.29 18.88 -20.92
N PRO A 213 6.77 17.77 -21.51
CA PRO A 213 6.42 17.46 -22.89
C PRO A 213 4.90 17.49 -23.03
N PRO A 214 4.36 17.89 -24.22
CA PRO A 214 2.93 17.86 -24.42
C PRO A 214 2.41 16.48 -23.98
N ILE A 215 1.47 16.50 -23.05
CA ILE A 215 0.88 15.27 -22.50
C ILE A 215 0.30 14.55 -23.71
N SER A 216 0.96 13.50 -24.16
CA SER A 216 0.29 12.50 -24.99
C SER A 216 -0.81 11.96 -24.10
N GLU A 217 -2.07 12.15 -24.48
CA GLU A 217 -3.17 11.53 -23.76
C GLU A 217 -2.81 10.05 -23.61
N GLN A 218 -2.65 9.63 -22.35
CA GLN A 218 -2.38 8.24 -22.05
C GLN A 218 -3.58 7.45 -22.58
N GLU A 219 -3.36 6.62 -23.58
CA GLU A 219 -4.44 5.80 -24.12
C GLU A 219 -4.96 4.88 -23.00
N PRO A 220 -6.28 4.69 -22.89
CA PRO A 220 -6.83 3.75 -21.92
C PRO A 220 -6.22 2.36 -22.11
N GLY A 221 -5.43 1.92 -21.12
CA GLY A 221 -4.73 0.62 -21.15
C GLY A 221 -3.21 0.73 -21.25
N ASP A 222 -2.64 1.93 -21.36
CA ASP A 222 -1.20 2.12 -21.23
C ASP A 222 -0.75 1.74 -19.81
N GLU A 223 0.28 0.92 -19.73
CA GLU A 223 0.88 0.48 -18.49
C GLU A 223 2.36 0.89 -18.46
N ILE A 224 2.82 1.27 -17.27
CA ILE A 224 4.23 1.57 -17.04
C ILE A 224 4.93 0.29 -16.62
N ASP A 225 5.84 -0.18 -17.44
CA ASP A 225 6.70 -1.31 -17.14
C ASP A 225 7.93 -0.86 -16.37
N VAL A 226 8.15 -1.46 -15.17
CA VAL A 226 9.27 -1.14 -14.29
C VAL A 226 10.25 -2.30 -14.26
N TYR A 227 11.51 -1.99 -14.48
CA TYR A 227 12.62 -2.89 -14.19
C TYR A 227 13.13 -2.62 -12.77
N ILE A 228 13.31 -3.67 -11.98
CA ILE A 228 13.80 -3.58 -10.60
C ILE A 228 15.16 -4.28 -10.51
N GLU A 229 16.17 -3.55 -10.07
CA GLU A 229 17.48 -4.09 -9.75
C GLU A 229 17.76 -3.99 -8.25
N SER A 230 18.09 -5.12 -7.63
CA SER A 230 18.41 -5.18 -6.21
C SER A 230 19.88 -4.99 -5.96
N GLY A 231 20.24 -3.98 -5.18
CA GLY A 231 21.61 -3.78 -4.74
C GLY A 231 22.10 -4.90 -3.81
N GLN A 232 23.41 -5.17 -3.86
CA GLN A 232 24.08 -6.16 -3.00
C GLN A 232 23.82 -5.93 -1.50
N SER A 233 23.62 -4.68 -1.08
CA SER A 233 23.33 -4.33 0.32
C SER A 233 22.02 -4.94 0.81
N VAL A 234 20.98 -4.93 -0.04
CA VAL A 234 19.67 -5.52 0.29
C VAL A 234 19.80 -7.04 0.43
N TYR A 235 20.48 -7.69 -0.51
CA TYR A 235 20.75 -9.13 -0.44
C TYR A 235 21.52 -9.52 0.83
N ASN A 236 22.54 -8.73 1.20
CA ASN A 236 23.32 -8.96 2.42
C ASN A 236 22.48 -8.74 3.70
N ALA A 237 21.55 -7.78 3.71
CA ALA A 237 20.65 -7.56 4.84
C ALA A 237 19.78 -8.79 5.14
N PHE A 238 19.45 -9.58 4.11
CA PHE A 238 18.80 -10.87 4.26
C PHE A 238 19.77 -12.06 4.34
N GLN A 239 21.00 -11.83 4.77
CA GLN A 239 22.04 -12.86 4.97
C GLN A 239 22.28 -13.74 3.74
N GLY A 240 22.11 -13.18 2.54
CA GLY A 240 22.26 -13.90 1.28
C GLY A 240 21.06 -14.80 0.93
N ASN A 241 19.95 -14.66 1.61
CA ASN A 241 18.73 -15.42 1.30
C ASN A 241 17.95 -14.75 0.16
N LEU A 242 18.06 -15.34 -1.02
CA LEU A 242 17.44 -14.81 -2.24
C LEU A 242 15.91 -14.74 -2.14
N ALA A 243 15.26 -15.78 -1.59
CA ALA A 243 13.81 -15.82 -1.46
C ALA A 243 13.29 -14.68 -0.55
N ASN A 244 13.91 -14.48 0.62
CA ASN A 244 13.55 -13.39 1.52
C ASN A 244 13.80 -12.02 0.89
N THR A 245 14.88 -11.86 0.13
CA THR A 245 15.20 -10.63 -0.60
C THR A 245 14.09 -10.30 -1.61
N ILE A 246 13.69 -11.27 -2.42
CA ILE A 246 12.64 -11.10 -3.44
C ILE A 246 11.29 -10.78 -2.80
N VAL A 247 10.91 -11.50 -1.74
CA VAL A 247 9.67 -11.24 -1.01
C VAL A 247 9.63 -9.82 -0.47
N PHE A 248 10.73 -9.34 0.11
CA PHE A 248 10.86 -7.98 0.64
C PHE A 248 10.69 -6.92 -0.47
N ILE A 249 11.46 -7.07 -1.56
CA ILE A 249 11.43 -6.13 -2.69
C ILE A 249 10.04 -6.10 -3.31
N THR A 250 9.46 -7.28 -3.58
CA THR A 250 8.11 -7.41 -4.15
C THR A 250 7.07 -6.72 -3.25
N GLY A 251 7.16 -6.92 -1.93
CA GLY A 251 6.27 -6.29 -0.96
C GLY A 251 6.32 -4.75 -1.02
N ILE A 252 7.52 -4.16 -1.06
CA ILE A 252 7.71 -2.69 -1.13
C ILE A 252 7.15 -2.13 -2.44
N PHE A 253 7.50 -2.72 -3.58
CA PHE A 253 7.04 -2.22 -4.87
C PHE A 253 5.53 -2.34 -5.03
N THR A 254 4.92 -3.42 -4.54
CA THR A 254 3.46 -3.58 -4.55
C THR A 254 2.77 -2.49 -3.72
N GLN A 255 3.34 -2.10 -2.58
CA GLN A 255 2.83 -0.99 -1.77
C GLN A 255 2.95 0.34 -2.51
N SER A 256 4.03 0.56 -3.24
CA SER A 256 4.19 1.77 -4.06
C SER A 256 3.18 1.80 -5.22
N TYR A 257 2.92 0.67 -5.86
CA TYR A 257 2.02 0.59 -7.01
C TYR A 257 0.56 0.92 -6.66
N VAL A 258 0.13 0.70 -5.42
CA VAL A 258 -1.24 1.08 -5.02
C VAL A 258 -1.43 2.59 -5.00
N LEU A 259 -0.38 3.37 -4.71
CA LEU A 259 -0.42 4.84 -4.76
C LEU A 259 -0.67 5.31 -6.20
N TYR A 260 0.12 4.82 -7.16
CA TYR A 260 -0.08 5.13 -8.58
C TYR A 260 -1.46 4.69 -9.07
N ALA A 261 -1.90 3.49 -8.68
CA ALA A 261 -3.22 2.99 -9.07
C ALA A 261 -4.37 3.86 -8.54
N ASN A 262 -4.21 4.46 -7.35
CA ASN A 262 -5.20 5.38 -6.80
C ASN A 262 -5.33 6.67 -7.63
N ASP A 263 -4.26 7.10 -8.27
CA ASP A 263 -4.24 8.22 -9.20
C ASP A 263 -4.65 7.83 -10.64
N GLY A 264 -4.92 6.54 -10.86
CA GLY A 264 -5.33 6.00 -12.16
C GLY A 264 -4.16 5.65 -13.08
N ILE A 265 -2.95 5.56 -12.54
CA ILE A 265 -1.74 5.17 -13.29
C ILE A 265 -1.52 3.67 -13.08
N SER A 266 -1.47 2.90 -14.18
CA SER A 266 -1.17 1.48 -14.14
C SER A 266 0.35 1.26 -14.19
N VAL A 267 0.87 0.59 -13.16
CA VAL A 267 2.30 0.24 -13.04
C VAL A 267 2.43 -1.24 -12.77
N ARG A 268 3.37 -1.88 -13.42
CA ARG A 268 3.70 -3.30 -13.20
C ARG A 268 5.20 -3.54 -13.31
N THR A 269 5.68 -4.63 -12.72
CA THR A 269 7.08 -5.04 -12.86
C THR A 269 7.24 -5.91 -14.11
N SER A 270 8.12 -5.50 -15.02
CA SER A 270 8.44 -6.26 -16.23
C SER A 270 9.57 -7.25 -16.00
N SER A 271 10.53 -6.89 -15.16
CA SER A 271 11.63 -7.79 -14.79
C SER A 271 12.30 -7.36 -13.48
N MET A 272 12.98 -8.31 -12.83
CA MET A 272 13.70 -8.12 -11.57
C MET A 272 15.07 -8.81 -11.66
N MET A 273 16.13 -8.14 -11.11
CA MET A 273 17.48 -8.69 -11.00
C MET A 273 18.04 -8.49 -9.59
#